data_d2e5fc12ba6a2d4420ef44b557ca4aa7
#
_entry.id   d2e5fc12ba6a2d4420ef44b557ca4aa7
#
_cell.length_a   1.000
_cell.length_b   1.000
_cell.length_c   1.000
_cell.angle_alpha   90.00
_cell.angle_beta   90.00
_cell.angle_gamma   90.00
#
_symmetry.space_group_name_H-M   'P 1'
#
loop_
_entity.id
_entity.type
_entity.pdbx_description
1 polymer ?
#
loop_
_entity_poly.entity_id
_entity_poly.type
_entity_poly.pdbx_seq_one_letter_code
_entity_poly.pdbx_strand_id
1 'polypeptide(L)'
;MSSFREYYDMARVRSEVAAVLQRLNEMGPTFAKRAKAIDETATFPVQNYKDLAAEGFLTLTVPEEFGGHGFSLGEYAMAGAEIGKNCGATALTFNMHNSSMMWSRFMYEMPHLSDAERAEFAPLRER
;
A
#
# COMPACT_ATOMS: atom_id res chain seq x y z
N MET A 1 21.49 5.52 -6.13
CA MET A 1 20.15 4.89 -6.29
C MET A 1 19.39 5.67 -7.35
N SER A 2 18.87 4.98 -8.37
CA SER A 2 18.01 5.61 -9.36
C SER A 2 16.73 6.12 -8.69
N SER A 3 16.31 7.31 -9.09
CA SER A 3 15.05 7.89 -8.62
C SER A 3 13.89 7.05 -9.16
N PHE A 4 12.81 6.86 -8.36
CA PHE A 4 11.59 6.20 -8.85
C PHE A 4 11.05 6.86 -10.14
N ARG A 5 11.36 8.14 -10.37
CA ARG A 5 10.98 8.90 -11.58
C ARG A 5 11.55 8.33 -12.88
N GLU A 6 12.58 7.49 -12.80
CA GLU A 6 13.16 6.82 -13.97
C GLU A 6 12.31 5.64 -14.46
N TYR A 7 11.44 5.10 -13.60
CA TYR A 7 10.63 3.91 -13.90
C TYR A 7 9.18 4.21 -14.24
N TYR A 8 8.69 5.42 -13.92
CA TYR A 8 7.29 5.76 -14.11
C TYR A 8 7.14 7.01 -14.97
N ASP A 9 6.15 7.00 -15.84
CA ASP A 9 5.71 8.22 -16.54
C ASP A 9 4.98 9.14 -15.55
N MET A 10 5.76 9.99 -14.89
CA MET A 10 5.24 10.89 -13.86
C MET A 10 4.20 11.89 -14.36
N ALA A 11 4.10 12.10 -15.68
CA ALA A 11 3.06 12.96 -16.26
C ALA A 11 1.65 12.32 -16.12
N ARG A 12 1.60 11.01 -15.94
CA ARG A 12 0.36 10.23 -15.77
C ARG A 12 0.03 9.87 -14.34
N VAL A 13 0.92 10.20 -13.41
CA VAL A 13 0.75 9.87 -11.99
C VAL A 13 0.09 11.04 -11.27
N ARG A 14 -0.99 10.76 -10.53
CA ARG A 14 -1.63 11.79 -9.69
C ARG A 14 -0.63 12.39 -8.71
N SER A 15 -0.75 13.68 -8.41
CA SER A 15 0.17 14.40 -7.52
C SER A 15 0.26 13.79 -6.12
N GLU A 16 -0.85 13.28 -5.59
CA GLU A 16 -0.89 12.59 -4.31
C GLU A 16 -0.09 11.28 -4.33
N VAL A 17 -0.23 10.49 -5.38
CA VAL A 17 0.55 9.27 -5.58
C VAL A 17 2.03 9.60 -5.67
N ALA A 18 2.39 10.63 -6.46
CA ALA A 18 3.77 11.10 -6.57
C ALA A 18 4.37 11.50 -5.22
N ALA A 19 3.61 12.16 -4.36
CA ALA A 19 4.04 12.54 -3.02
C ALA A 19 4.30 11.32 -2.13
N VAL A 20 3.42 10.32 -2.17
CA VAL A 20 3.60 9.05 -1.44
C VAL A 20 4.85 8.31 -1.93
N LEU A 21 5.04 8.19 -3.25
CA LEU A 21 6.22 7.54 -3.83
C LEU A 21 7.52 8.25 -3.42
N GLN A 22 7.52 9.58 -3.44
CA GLN A 22 8.66 10.38 -2.98
C GLN A 22 8.97 10.07 -1.51
N ARG A 23 7.95 10.05 -0.65
CA ARG A 23 8.13 9.78 0.78
C ARG A 23 8.61 8.36 1.03
N LEU A 24 8.08 7.36 0.34
CA LEU A 24 8.56 5.98 0.41
C LEU A 24 10.01 5.84 -0.03
N ASN A 25 10.41 6.57 -1.07
CA ASN A 25 11.81 6.61 -1.53
C ASN A 25 12.75 7.17 -0.44
N GLU A 26 12.32 8.21 0.27
CA GLU A 26 13.06 8.79 1.40
C GLU A 26 13.17 7.83 2.59
N MET A 27 12.15 7.02 2.85
CA MET A 27 12.15 6.01 3.91
C MET A 27 13.00 4.78 3.56
N GLY A 28 13.23 4.55 2.28
CA GLY A 28 13.89 3.36 1.75
C GLY A 28 15.22 3.00 2.42
N PRO A 29 16.18 3.92 2.57
CA PRO A 29 17.46 3.62 3.24
C PRO A 29 17.32 3.09 4.67
N THR A 30 16.29 3.54 5.40
CA THR A 30 15.98 3.04 6.74
C THR A 30 15.46 1.61 6.71
N PHE A 31 14.59 1.29 5.74
CA PHE A 31 14.09 -0.08 5.53
C PHE A 31 15.22 -1.03 5.10
N ALA A 32 16.09 -0.57 4.22
CA ALA A 32 17.24 -1.35 3.76
C ALA A 32 18.20 -1.73 4.90
N LYS A 33 18.44 -0.83 5.85
CA LYS A 33 19.29 -1.11 7.02
C LYS A 33 18.73 -2.22 7.92
N ARG A 34 17.40 -2.37 7.96
CA ARG A 34 16.72 -3.38 8.79
C ARG A 34 16.48 -4.69 8.05
N ALA A 35 16.53 -4.69 6.73
CA ALA A 35 16.13 -5.81 5.89
C ALA A 35 16.90 -7.10 6.21
N LYS A 36 18.21 -7.02 6.38
CA LYS A 36 19.06 -8.19 6.70
C LYS A 36 18.64 -8.87 7.99
N ALA A 37 18.48 -8.11 9.07
CA ALA A 37 18.09 -8.66 10.38
C ALA A 37 16.67 -9.28 10.36
N ILE A 38 15.74 -8.65 9.64
CA ILE A 38 14.39 -9.16 9.45
C ILE A 38 14.41 -10.51 8.74
N ASP A 39 15.22 -10.63 7.68
CA ASP A 39 15.34 -11.84 6.88
C ASP A 39 16.04 -12.97 7.67
N GLU A 40 17.16 -12.69 8.31
CA GLU A 40 17.94 -13.67 9.08
C GLU A 40 17.15 -14.22 10.29
N THR A 41 16.31 -13.41 10.92
CA THR A 41 15.52 -13.81 12.09
C THR A 41 14.11 -14.30 11.75
N ALA A 42 13.71 -14.21 10.48
CA ALA A 42 12.37 -14.53 10.00
C ALA A 42 11.26 -13.84 10.84
N THR A 43 11.50 -12.59 11.23
CA THR A 43 10.57 -11.82 12.06
C THR A 43 9.72 -10.88 11.21
N PHE A 44 8.52 -10.54 11.73
CA PHE A 44 7.67 -9.53 11.09
C PHE A 44 8.32 -8.15 11.17
N PRO A 45 8.28 -7.32 10.11
CA PRO A 45 8.94 -6.01 10.05
C PRO A 45 8.19 -4.93 10.85
N VAL A 46 8.00 -5.13 12.15
CA VAL A 46 7.17 -4.30 13.04
C VAL A 46 7.55 -2.82 12.97
N GLN A 47 8.85 -2.51 13.00
CA GLN A 47 9.29 -1.12 13.01
C GLN A 47 9.02 -0.42 11.67
N ASN A 48 9.18 -1.13 10.56
CA ASN A 48 8.84 -0.58 9.24
C ASN A 48 7.33 -0.31 9.12
N TYR A 49 6.50 -1.18 9.71
CA TYR A 49 5.05 -0.96 9.79
C TYR A 49 4.67 0.25 10.66
N LYS A 50 5.35 0.45 11.78
CA LYS A 50 5.16 1.66 12.60
C LYS A 50 5.50 2.93 11.83
N ASP A 51 6.59 2.91 11.07
CA ASP A 51 7.01 4.03 10.25
C ASP A 51 5.97 4.30 9.13
N LEU A 52 5.48 3.26 8.45
CA LEU A 52 4.41 3.38 7.44
C LEU A 52 3.09 3.88 8.05
N ALA A 53 2.74 3.43 9.25
CA ALA A 53 1.55 3.88 9.97
C ALA A 53 1.64 5.37 10.33
N ALA A 54 2.80 5.83 10.79
CA ALA A 54 3.04 7.23 11.13
C ALA A 54 2.86 8.18 9.93
N GLU A 55 3.13 7.69 8.72
CA GLU A 55 2.89 8.43 7.47
C GLU A 55 1.45 8.27 6.94
N GLY A 56 0.60 7.48 7.59
CA GLY A 56 -0.76 7.19 7.12
C GLY A 56 -0.83 6.20 5.94
N PHE A 57 0.26 5.50 5.64
CA PHE A 57 0.35 4.65 4.44
C PHE A 57 -0.29 3.27 4.58
N LEU A 58 -0.78 2.91 5.77
CA LEU A 58 -1.55 1.67 5.93
C LEU A 58 -2.95 1.74 5.28
N THR A 59 -3.39 2.93 4.90
CA THR A 59 -4.72 3.16 4.30
C THR A 59 -4.67 3.57 2.82
N LEU A 60 -3.58 3.25 2.11
CA LEU A 60 -3.42 3.65 0.70
C LEU A 60 -4.58 3.22 -0.18
N THR A 61 -5.07 1.99 -0.03
CA THR A 61 -6.14 1.42 -0.86
C THR A 61 -7.54 1.59 -0.27
N VAL A 62 -7.66 2.13 0.94
CA VAL A 62 -8.95 2.48 1.54
C VAL A 62 -9.55 3.66 0.78
N PRO A 63 -10.84 3.62 0.40
CA PRO A 63 -11.50 4.74 -0.28
C PRO A 63 -11.41 6.04 0.51
N GLU A 64 -11.35 7.18 -0.20
CA GLU A 64 -11.24 8.51 0.41
C GLU A 64 -12.43 8.84 1.33
N GLU A 65 -13.63 8.37 0.99
CA GLU A 65 -14.85 8.53 1.81
C GLU A 65 -14.73 7.87 3.20
N PHE A 66 -13.80 6.91 3.37
CA PHE A 66 -13.49 6.26 4.66
C PHE A 66 -12.15 6.72 5.24
N GLY A 67 -11.62 7.83 4.77
CA GLY A 67 -10.39 8.43 5.28
C GLY A 67 -9.09 7.84 4.74
N GLY A 68 -9.15 7.04 3.69
CA GLY A 68 -7.98 6.50 3.00
C GLY A 68 -7.49 7.37 1.84
N HIS A 69 -6.51 6.88 1.11
CA HIS A 69 -5.93 7.58 -0.06
C HIS A 69 -6.61 7.20 -1.38
N GLY A 70 -7.46 6.19 -1.39
CA GLY A 70 -8.22 5.78 -2.58
C GLY A 70 -7.35 5.25 -3.73
N PHE A 71 -6.17 4.72 -3.46
CA PHE A 71 -5.27 4.22 -4.50
C PHE A 71 -5.92 3.08 -5.29
N SER A 72 -5.78 3.13 -6.59
CA SER A 72 -6.05 2.00 -7.48
C SER A 72 -5.00 0.89 -7.30
N LEU A 73 -5.27 -0.29 -7.86
CA LEU A 73 -4.31 -1.39 -7.87
C LEU A 73 -2.97 -1.00 -8.49
N GLY A 74 -3.00 -0.25 -9.61
CA GLY A 74 -1.77 0.21 -10.28
C GLY A 74 -0.98 1.20 -9.43
N GLU A 75 -1.65 2.15 -8.81
CA GLU A 75 -1.02 3.14 -7.91
C GLU A 75 -0.42 2.47 -6.67
N TYR A 76 -1.15 1.52 -6.09
CA TYR A 76 -0.63 0.72 -5.00
C TYR A 76 0.59 -0.12 -5.42
N ALA A 77 0.57 -0.73 -6.62
CA ALA A 77 1.69 -1.52 -7.13
C ALA A 77 2.98 -0.68 -7.21
N MET A 78 2.88 0.58 -7.59
CA MET A 78 4.02 1.51 -7.56
C MET A 78 4.56 1.71 -6.14
N ALA A 79 3.68 1.92 -5.16
CA ALA A 79 4.08 2.06 -3.76
C ALA A 79 4.74 0.78 -3.22
N GLY A 80 4.15 -0.38 -3.51
CA GLY A 80 4.72 -1.69 -3.15
C GLY A 80 6.11 -1.91 -3.76
N ALA A 81 6.32 -1.49 -5.00
CA ALA A 81 7.62 -1.58 -5.67
C ALA A 81 8.67 -0.68 -5.00
N GLU A 82 8.30 0.54 -4.57
CA GLU A 82 9.23 1.42 -3.84
C GLU A 82 9.68 0.79 -2.51
N ILE A 83 8.77 0.18 -1.75
CA ILE A 83 9.10 -0.54 -0.52
C ILE A 83 10.01 -1.75 -0.85
N GLY A 84 9.65 -2.51 -1.87
CA GLY A 84 10.34 -3.75 -2.27
C GLY A 84 11.79 -3.56 -2.68
N LYS A 85 12.14 -2.43 -3.27
CA LYS A 85 13.54 -2.07 -3.59
C LYS A 85 14.45 -2.13 -2.37
N ASN A 86 13.93 -1.88 -1.19
CA ASN A 86 14.68 -1.71 0.04
C ASN A 86 14.48 -2.85 1.04
N CYS A 87 13.29 -3.44 1.11
CA CYS A 87 12.97 -4.53 2.02
C CYS A 87 11.84 -5.39 1.47
N GLY A 88 12.20 -6.56 0.90
CA GLY A 88 11.24 -7.50 0.33
C GLY A 88 10.25 -8.04 1.36
N ALA A 89 10.68 -8.33 2.57
CA ALA A 89 9.82 -8.80 3.66
C ALA A 89 8.73 -7.76 4.01
N THR A 90 9.10 -6.47 4.07
CA THR A 90 8.12 -5.40 4.30
C THR A 90 7.16 -5.28 3.14
N ALA A 91 7.65 -5.31 1.89
CA ALA A 91 6.80 -5.24 0.71
C ALA A 91 5.81 -6.40 0.63
N LEU A 92 6.26 -7.62 0.93
CA LEU A 92 5.39 -8.80 0.90
C LEU A 92 4.28 -8.72 1.93
N THR A 93 4.61 -8.40 3.18
CA THR A 93 3.60 -8.27 4.25
C THR A 93 2.66 -7.09 3.99
N PHE A 94 3.18 -5.98 3.50
CA PHE A 94 2.40 -4.81 3.09
C PHE A 94 1.45 -5.12 1.93
N ASN A 95 1.88 -5.97 0.98
CA ASN A 95 1.01 -6.47 -0.09
C ASN A 95 -0.16 -7.29 0.47
N MET A 96 0.06 -8.16 1.43
CA MET A 96 -1.00 -8.93 2.07
C MET A 96 -2.03 -8.03 2.77
N HIS A 97 -1.56 -7.02 3.49
CA HIS A 97 -2.41 -6.01 4.12
C HIS A 97 -3.31 -5.29 3.10
N ASN A 98 -2.71 -4.72 2.05
CA ASN A 98 -3.45 -3.96 1.04
C ASN A 98 -4.34 -4.85 0.15
N SER A 99 -3.92 -6.08 -0.13
CA SER A 99 -4.75 -7.05 -0.86
C SER A 99 -6.06 -7.36 -0.13
N SER A 100 -6.01 -7.47 1.19
CA SER A 100 -7.22 -7.68 2.00
C SER A 100 -8.18 -6.48 1.91
N MET A 101 -7.65 -5.25 1.95
CA MET A 101 -8.44 -4.02 1.78
C MET A 101 -9.06 -3.92 0.39
N MET A 102 -8.26 -4.18 -0.66
CA MET A 102 -8.73 -4.15 -2.05
C MET A 102 -9.75 -5.23 -2.33
N TRP A 103 -9.61 -6.42 -1.74
CA TRP A 103 -10.57 -7.51 -1.89
C TRP A 103 -11.95 -7.12 -1.33
N SER A 104 -11.99 -6.53 -0.14
CA SER A 104 -13.23 -6.05 0.48
C SER A 104 -13.90 -5.00 -0.41
N ARG A 105 -13.13 -4.05 -0.94
CA ARG A 105 -13.62 -3.05 -1.88
C ARG A 105 -14.14 -3.68 -3.17
N PHE A 106 -13.37 -4.59 -3.76
CA PHE A 106 -13.74 -5.30 -4.99
C PHE A 106 -15.06 -6.06 -4.82
N MET A 107 -15.21 -6.80 -3.72
CA MET A 107 -16.44 -7.54 -3.42
C MET A 107 -17.65 -6.63 -3.34
N TYR A 108 -17.52 -5.46 -2.73
CA TYR A 108 -18.61 -4.47 -2.64
C TYR A 108 -18.94 -3.82 -4.00
N GLU A 109 -17.94 -3.58 -4.84
CA GLU A 109 -18.08 -2.89 -6.13
C GLU A 109 -18.44 -3.83 -7.29
N MET A 110 -18.61 -5.13 -7.05
CA MET A 110 -18.95 -6.10 -8.09
C MET A 110 -20.26 -5.73 -8.79
N PRO A 111 -20.29 -5.64 -10.13
CA PRO A 111 -21.46 -5.15 -10.88
C PRO A 111 -22.66 -6.11 -10.83
N HIS A 112 -22.46 -7.36 -10.45
CA HIS A 112 -23.49 -8.40 -10.42
C HIS A 112 -24.14 -8.58 -9.03
N LEU A 113 -23.70 -7.85 -8.00
CA LEU A 113 -24.28 -7.94 -6.68
C LEU A 113 -25.68 -7.32 -6.67
N SER A 114 -26.64 -8.05 -6.12
CA SER A 114 -27.94 -7.49 -5.75
C SER A 114 -27.78 -6.48 -4.60
N ASP A 115 -28.79 -5.64 -4.38
CA ASP A 115 -28.78 -4.68 -3.29
C ASP A 115 -28.68 -5.36 -1.90
N ALA A 116 -29.26 -6.55 -1.75
CA ALA A 116 -29.16 -7.35 -0.53
C ALA A 116 -27.72 -7.81 -0.27
N GLU A 117 -27.04 -8.34 -1.30
CA GLU A 117 -25.65 -8.77 -1.22
C GLU A 117 -24.71 -7.58 -0.96
N ARG A 118 -24.96 -6.42 -1.58
CA ARG A 118 -24.20 -5.19 -1.28
C ARG A 118 -24.34 -4.77 0.18
N ALA A 119 -25.55 -4.86 0.74
CA ALA A 119 -25.80 -4.54 2.13
C ALA A 119 -25.05 -5.48 3.09
N GLU A 120 -24.88 -6.75 2.73
CA GLU A 120 -24.10 -7.72 3.49
C GLU A 120 -22.61 -7.38 3.51
N PHE A 121 -22.04 -6.88 2.39
CA PHE A 121 -20.63 -6.51 2.29
C PHE A 121 -20.31 -5.09 2.80
N ALA A 122 -21.30 -4.23 2.96
CA ALA A 122 -21.10 -2.85 3.40
C ALA A 122 -20.29 -2.73 4.71
N PRO A 123 -20.53 -3.55 5.76
CA PRO A 123 -19.74 -3.48 7.00
C PRO A 123 -18.27 -3.84 6.83
N LEU A 124 -17.90 -4.61 5.81
CA LEU A 124 -16.50 -4.97 5.52
C LEU A 124 -15.74 -3.81 4.89
N ARG A 125 -16.46 -2.91 4.23
CA ARG A 125 -15.89 -1.72 3.60
C ARG A 125 -15.56 -0.62 4.61
N GLU A 126 -16.30 -0.56 5.71
CA GLU A 126 -16.21 0.47 6.74
C GLU A 126 -15.19 0.17 7.86
N ARG A 127 -14.58 -1.03 7.85
CA ARG A 127 -13.61 -1.50 8.83
C ARG A 127 -12.18 -1.37 8.33
#